data_9d2a61bf7177513aa76ef9bee70b2d2f
#
_entry.id   9d2a61bf7177513aa76ef9bee70b2d2f
#
_cell.length_a   1.000
_cell.length_b   1.000
_cell.length_c   1.000
_cell.angle_alpha   90.00
_cell.angle_beta   90.00
_cell.angle_gamma   90.00
#
_symmetry.space_group_name_H-M   'P 1'
#
loop_
_entity.id
_entity.type
_entity.pdbx_description
1 polymer ?
#
loop_
_entity_poly.entity_id
_entity_poly.type
_entity_poly.pdbx_seq_one_letter_code
_entity_poly.pdbx_strand_id
1 'polypeptide(L)'
;MRMIKVLVALLATVTFFVLLAQSDADYMGFMKSAVASKGKVAKGIAAKDKGTVETEAKAMESSFKQIEDYWTKKGAADATGFAKQAVAASGDIAKAAAAGDFDAANTAMMALGGTCGGCHMAHRSKGASGFEIK
;
A
#
# COMPACT_ATOMS: atom_id res chain seq x y z
N MET A 1 -56.06 -14.88 33.02
CA MET A 1 -54.99 -15.20 32.04
C MET A 1 -54.36 -13.90 31.59
N ARG A 2 -53.22 -13.58 32.15
CA ARG A 2 -52.47 -12.36 31.77
C ARG A 2 -51.49 -12.72 30.68
N MET A 3 -51.78 -12.29 29.44
CA MET A 3 -50.83 -12.36 28.35
C MET A 3 -49.76 -11.32 28.57
N ILE A 4 -48.58 -11.79 28.99
CA ILE A 4 -47.37 -10.99 29.03
C ILE A 4 -46.91 -10.82 27.58
N LYS A 5 -47.15 -9.64 27.02
CA LYS A 5 -46.56 -9.24 25.77
C LYS A 5 -45.09 -8.95 26.02
N VAL A 6 -44.23 -9.92 25.73
CA VAL A 6 -42.78 -9.69 25.69
C VAL A 6 -42.49 -8.90 24.44
N LEU A 7 -42.31 -7.60 24.63
CA LEU A 7 -41.82 -6.70 23.60
C LEU A 7 -40.32 -6.98 23.47
N VAL A 8 -39.94 -7.88 22.56
CA VAL A 8 -38.56 -8.04 22.15
C VAL A 8 -38.21 -6.81 21.35
N ALA A 9 -37.66 -5.81 22.04
CA ALA A 9 -36.99 -4.72 21.37
C ALA A 9 -35.73 -5.28 20.72
N LEU A 10 -35.84 -5.57 19.42
CA LEU A 10 -34.72 -5.87 18.56
C LEU A 10 -33.89 -4.59 18.47
N LEU A 11 -32.93 -4.43 19.37
CA LEU A 11 -31.87 -3.44 19.22
C LEU A 11 -31.03 -3.88 18.02
N ALA A 12 -31.44 -3.44 16.84
CA ALA A 12 -30.56 -3.43 15.68
C ALA A 12 -29.41 -2.47 16.01
N THR A 13 -28.35 -2.99 16.61
CA THR A 13 -27.07 -2.32 16.65
C THR A 13 -26.57 -2.24 15.19
N VAL A 14 -26.98 -1.19 14.53
CA VAL A 14 -26.32 -0.74 13.30
C VAL A 14 -24.89 -0.38 13.74
N THR A 15 -24.00 -1.32 13.66
CA THR A 15 -22.57 -1.07 13.71
C THR A 15 -22.27 -0.22 12.47
N PHE A 16 -22.33 1.08 12.68
CA PHE A 16 -21.87 2.05 11.73
C PHE A 16 -20.34 1.83 11.66
N PHE A 17 -19.90 0.98 10.74
CA PHE A 17 -18.51 0.95 10.33
C PHE A 17 -18.26 2.33 9.72
N VAL A 18 -17.81 3.26 10.55
CA VAL A 18 -17.16 4.47 10.08
C VAL A 18 -15.92 3.97 9.37
N LEU A 19 -16.02 3.76 8.07
CA LEU A 19 -14.87 3.67 7.18
C LEU A 19 -14.19 5.03 7.31
N LEU A 20 -13.26 5.13 8.27
CA LEU A 20 -12.40 6.30 8.39
C LEU A 20 -11.68 6.42 7.06
N ALA A 21 -12.07 7.43 6.29
CA ALA A 21 -11.37 7.77 5.06
C ALA A 21 -9.92 8.05 5.43
N GLN A 22 -8.98 7.39 4.75
CA GLN A 22 -7.55 7.64 4.95
C GLN A 22 -7.28 9.12 4.67
N SER A 23 -6.59 9.79 5.60
CA SER A 23 -6.18 11.17 5.44
C SER A 23 -4.96 11.29 4.51
N ASP A 24 -4.68 12.50 4.04
CA ASP A 24 -3.44 12.79 3.31
C ASP A 24 -2.20 12.51 4.18
N ALA A 25 -2.31 12.71 5.50
CA ALA A 25 -1.26 12.37 6.45
C ALA A 25 -1.02 10.85 6.53
N ASP A 26 -2.09 10.03 6.53
CA ASP A 26 -1.97 8.57 6.49
C ASP A 26 -1.30 8.13 5.19
N TYR A 27 -1.73 8.67 4.05
CA TYR A 27 -1.11 8.41 2.75
C TYR A 27 0.38 8.71 2.75
N MET A 28 0.78 9.88 3.27
CA MET A 28 2.20 10.25 3.38
C MET A 28 2.98 9.29 4.29
N GLY A 29 2.34 8.78 5.34
CA GLY A 29 2.89 7.74 6.21
C GLY A 29 3.15 6.44 5.45
N PHE A 30 2.20 5.97 4.64
CA PHE A 30 2.36 4.77 3.81
C PHE A 30 3.46 4.94 2.76
N MET A 31 3.56 6.12 2.14
CA MET A 31 4.64 6.43 1.19
C MET A 31 6.02 6.40 1.85
N LYS A 32 6.16 6.99 3.04
CA LYS A 32 7.41 6.93 3.81
C LYS A 32 7.80 5.49 4.14
N SER A 33 6.83 4.67 4.57
CA SER A 33 7.05 3.25 4.86
C SER A 33 7.47 2.47 3.62
N ALA A 34 6.80 2.68 2.48
CA ALA A 34 7.15 2.04 1.22
C ALA A 34 8.57 2.40 0.75
N VAL A 35 8.95 3.68 0.85
CA VAL A 35 10.31 4.16 0.48
C VAL A 35 11.37 3.55 1.40
N ALA A 36 11.11 3.48 2.71
CA ALA A 36 12.02 2.86 3.68
C ALA A 36 12.23 1.36 3.36
N SER A 37 11.16 0.62 3.15
CA SER A 37 11.22 -0.80 2.77
C SER A 37 11.92 -0.99 1.42
N LYS A 38 11.65 -0.13 0.42
CA LYS A 38 12.35 -0.16 -0.87
C LYS A 38 13.87 -0.03 -0.71
N GLY A 39 14.32 0.87 0.15
CA GLY A 39 15.74 1.03 0.44
C GLY A 39 16.38 -0.23 1.06
N LYS A 40 15.67 -0.89 1.97
CA LYS A 40 16.12 -2.15 2.58
C LYS A 40 16.10 -3.31 1.59
N VAL A 41 15.09 -3.40 0.72
CA VAL A 41 15.04 -4.37 -0.38
C VAL A 41 16.25 -4.23 -1.28
N ALA A 42 16.60 -3.01 -1.72
CA ALA A 42 17.76 -2.78 -2.56
C ALA A 42 19.07 -3.27 -1.91
N LYS A 43 19.25 -2.95 -0.63
CA LYS A 43 20.42 -3.44 0.15
C LYS A 43 20.41 -4.95 0.29
N GLY A 44 19.26 -5.56 0.57
CA GLY A 44 19.10 -7.00 0.70
C GLY A 44 19.40 -7.74 -0.61
N ILE A 45 18.97 -7.21 -1.76
CA ILE A 45 19.30 -7.77 -3.08
C ILE A 45 20.82 -7.74 -3.30
N ALA A 46 21.46 -6.60 -3.04
CA ALA A 46 22.91 -6.46 -3.19
C ALA A 46 23.69 -7.42 -2.29
N ALA A 47 23.21 -7.64 -1.06
CA ALA A 47 23.80 -8.56 -0.09
C ALA A 47 23.37 -10.03 -0.29
N LYS A 48 22.47 -10.32 -1.22
CA LYS A 48 21.81 -11.62 -1.40
C LYS A 48 21.16 -12.15 -0.12
N ASP A 49 20.61 -11.22 0.67
CA ASP A 49 19.89 -11.53 1.91
C ASP A 49 18.41 -11.79 1.62
N LYS A 50 18.11 -13.05 1.38
CA LYS A 50 16.75 -13.52 1.08
C LYS A 50 15.72 -13.10 2.14
N GLY A 51 16.06 -13.24 3.42
CA GLY A 51 15.14 -12.96 4.52
C GLY A 51 14.75 -11.49 4.57
N THR A 52 15.72 -10.60 4.47
CA THR A 52 15.47 -9.15 4.41
C THR A 52 14.65 -8.76 3.18
N VAL A 53 15.01 -9.26 1.98
CA VAL A 53 14.29 -8.92 0.75
C VAL A 53 12.83 -9.38 0.83
N GLU A 54 12.58 -10.61 1.25
CA GLU A 54 11.22 -11.15 1.36
C GLU A 54 10.37 -10.38 2.36
N THR A 55 10.91 -10.12 3.56
CA THR A 55 10.20 -9.41 4.63
C THR A 55 9.85 -7.98 4.23
N GLU A 56 10.82 -7.24 3.71
CA GLU A 56 10.63 -5.83 3.36
C GLU A 56 9.79 -5.67 2.07
N ALA A 57 9.86 -6.60 1.13
CA ALA A 57 8.98 -6.60 -0.04
C ALA A 57 7.52 -6.82 0.35
N LYS A 58 7.23 -7.70 1.30
CA LYS A 58 5.87 -7.89 1.85
C LYS A 58 5.38 -6.65 2.61
N ALA A 59 6.24 -6.00 3.38
CA ALA A 59 5.91 -4.75 4.06
C ALA A 59 5.60 -3.63 3.05
N MET A 60 6.37 -3.55 1.99
CA MET A 60 6.16 -2.61 0.89
C MET A 60 4.85 -2.89 0.14
N GLU A 61 4.54 -4.15 -0.15
CA GLU A 61 3.26 -4.56 -0.74
C GLU A 61 2.07 -4.12 0.12
N SER A 62 2.16 -4.31 1.43
CA SER A 62 1.13 -3.84 2.38
C SER A 62 0.94 -2.34 2.34
N SER A 63 2.03 -1.56 2.30
CA SER A 63 1.95 -0.10 2.18
C SER A 63 1.30 0.32 0.87
N PHE A 64 1.62 -0.32 -0.26
CA PHE A 64 1.01 0.00 -1.55
C PHE A 64 -0.47 -0.40 -1.64
N LYS A 65 -0.92 -1.44 -0.93
CA LYS A 65 -2.35 -1.74 -0.81
C LYS A 65 -3.11 -0.60 -0.11
N GLN A 66 -2.54 -0.01 0.93
CA GLN A 66 -3.13 1.16 1.59
C GLN A 66 -3.16 2.39 0.67
N ILE A 67 -2.12 2.58 -0.14
CA ILE A 67 -2.03 3.64 -1.15
C ILE A 67 -3.07 3.42 -2.26
N GLU A 68 -3.27 2.19 -2.71
CA GLU A 68 -4.33 1.81 -3.66
C GLU A 68 -5.71 2.17 -3.12
N ASP A 69 -6.00 1.81 -1.86
CA ASP A 69 -7.27 2.14 -1.20
C ASP A 69 -7.51 3.64 -1.13
N TYR A 70 -6.48 4.41 -0.79
CA TYR A 70 -6.56 5.87 -0.76
C TYR A 70 -6.97 6.47 -2.11
N TRP A 71 -6.29 6.10 -3.19
CA TRP A 71 -6.59 6.61 -4.52
C TRP A 71 -7.92 6.09 -5.09
N THR A 72 -8.29 4.87 -4.77
CA THR A 72 -9.61 4.31 -5.12
C THR A 72 -10.73 5.13 -4.50
N LYS A 73 -10.60 5.48 -3.22
CA LYS A 73 -11.58 6.32 -2.52
C LYS A 73 -11.62 7.75 -3.06
N LYS A 74 -10.50 8.27 -3.54
CA LYS A 74 -10.45 9.58 -4.22
C LYS A 74 -10.96 9.55 -5.66
N GLY A 75 -11.22 8.40 -6.24
CA GLY A 75 -11.70 8.25 -7.61
C GLY A 75 -10.66 8.56 -8.69
N ALA A 76 -9.35 8.58 -8.34
CA ALA A 76 -8.25 8.81 -9.26
C ALA A 76 -7.82 7.48 -9.91
N ALA A 77 -8.44 7.15 -11.05
CA ALA A 77 -8.27 5.85 -11.70
C ALA A 77 -6.83 5.57 -12.15
N ASP A 78 -6.11 6.57 -12.62
CA ASP A 78 -4.71 6.47 -13.04
C ASP A 78 -3.78 6.22 -11.84
N ALA A 79 -3.95 6.96 -10.73
CA ALA A 79 -3.19 6.75 -9.51
C ALA A 79 -3.48 5.36 -8.89
N THR A 80 -4.74 4.93 -8.91
CA THR A 80 -5.13 3.57 -8.50
C THR A 80 -4.43 2.52 -9.37
N GLY A 81 -4.34 2.74 -10.67
CA GLY A 81 -3.62 1.86 -11.61
C GLY A 81 -2.13 1.74 -11.27
N PHE A 82 -1.46 2.85 -10.99
CA PHE A 82 -0.06 2.85 -10.54
C PHE A 82 0.11 2.12 -9.20
N ALA A 83 -0.79 2.33 -8.25
CA ALA A 83 -0.72 1.64 -6.96
C ALA A 83 -0.87 0.12 -7.11
N LYS A 84 -1.79 -0.35 -7.96
CA LYS A 84 -1.94 -1.78 -8.30
C LYS A 84 -0.67 -2.37 -8.90
N GLN A 85 -0.03 -1.66 -9.82
CA GLN A 85 1.25 -2.09 -10.40
C GLN A 85 2.34 -2.18 -9.32
N ALA A 86 2.38 -1.22 -8.38
CA ALA A 86 3.33 -1.24 -7.27
C ALA A 86 3.08 -2.41 -6.32
N VAL A 87 1.82 -2.75 -6.03
CA VAL A 87 1.45 -3.95 -5.26
C VAL A 87 1.96 -5.21 -5.97
N ALA A 88 1.69 -5.34 -7.27
CA ALA A 88 2.13 -6.49 -8.05
C ALA A 88 3.66 -6.63 -8.08
N ALA A 89 4.37 -5.55 -8.37
CA ALA A 89 5.84 -5.54 -8.40
C ALA A 89 6.45 -5.91 -7.04
N SER A 90 5.87 -5.40 -5.94
CA SER A 90 6.31 -5.76 -4.58
C SER A 90 6.11 -7.25 -4.29
N GLY A 91 4.98 -7.83 -4.72
CA GLY A 91 4.71 -9.25 -4.62
C GLY A 91 5.70 -10.09 -5.45
N ASP A 92 6.05 -9.64 -6.65
CA ASP A 92 7.01 -10.32 -7.51
C ASP A 92 8.43 -10.29 -6.92
N ILE A 93 8.83 -9.19 -6.28
CA ILE A 93 10.10 -9.11 -5.53
C ILE A 93 10.12 -10.16 -4.40
N ALA A 94 9.03 -10.26 -3.63
CA ALA A 94 8.95 -11.22 -2.54
C ALA A 94 9.03 -12.67 -3.04
N LYS A 95 8.34 -13.00 -4.14
CA LYS A 95 8.38 -14.33 -4.76
C LYS A 95 9.76 -14.67 -5.29
N ALA A 96 10.40 -13.74 -5.99
CA ALA A 96 11.75 -13.94 -6.51
C ALA A 96 12.76 -14.16 -5.38
N ALA A 97 12.68 -13.38 -4.30
CA ALA A 97 13.52 -13.58 -3.12
C ALA A 97 13.28 -14.93 -2.46
N ALA A 98 12.03 -15.38 -2.32
CA ALA A 98 11.67 -16.68 -1.78
C ALA A 98 12.31 -17.83 -2.59
N ALA A 99 12.42 -17.67 -3.91
CA ALA A 99 13.10 -18.60 -4.82
C ALA A 99 14.63 -18.43 -4.84
N GLY A 100 15.19 -17.42 -4.19
CA GLY A 100 16.61 -17.08 -4.23
C GLY A 100 17.08 -16.46 -5.56
N ASP A 101 16.12 -16.00 -6.39
CA ASP A 101 16.38 -15.36 -7.67
C ASP A 101 16.51 -13.84 -7.50
N PHE A 102 17.70 -13.36 -7.19
CA PHE A 102 17.97 -11.95 -6.97
C PHE A 102 18.00 -11.13 -8.25
N ASP A 103 18.23 -11.74 -9.41
CA ASP A 103 18.17 -11.07 -10.71
C ASP A 103 16.71 -10.76 -11.06
N ALA A 104 15.81 -11.71 -10.87
CA ALA A 104 14.38 -11.48 -11.02
C ALA A 104 13.86 -10.45 -10.00
N ALA A 105 14.33 -10.49 -8.74
CA ALA A 105 13.98 -9.50 -7.73
C ALA A 105 14.43 -8.09 -8.14
N ASN A 106 15.63 -7.95 -8.69
CA ASN A 106 16.13 -6.68 -9.19
C ASN A 106 15.34 -6.16 -10.40
N THR A 107 14.95 -7.05 -11.31
CA THR A 107 14.09 -6.70 -12.45
C THR A 107 12.75 -6.15 -11.97
N ALA A 108 12.11 -6.80 -11.00
CA ALA A 108 10.86 -6.33 -10.41
C ALA A 108 11.04 -4.99 -9.65
N MET A 109 12.20 -4.76 -9.02
CA MET A 109 12.54 -3.48 -8.40
C MET A 109 12.63 -2.34 -9.42
N MET A 110 13.17 -2.59 -10.61
CA MET A 110 13.21 -1.60 -11.70
C MET A 110 11.80 -1.27 -12.20
N ALA A 111 10.95 -2.27 -12.38
CA ALA A 111 9.55 -2.08 -12.74
C ALA A 111 8.81 -1.22 -11.69
N LEU A 112 9.01 -1.50 -10.42
CA LEU A 112 8.48 -0.69 -9.32
C LEU A 112 8.96 0.76 -9.41
N GLY A 113 10.23 0.99 -9.71
CA GLY A 113 10.79 2.33 -9.87
C GLY A 113 10.08 3.14 -10.96
N GLY A 114 9.77 2.53 -12.10
CA GLY A 114 9.00 3.15 -13.17
C GLY A 114 7.58 3.53 -12.74
N THR A 115 6.93 2.66 -12.00
CA THR A 115 5.60 2.91 -11.42
C THR A 115 5.60 4.09 -10.44
N CYS A 116 6.59 4.15 -9.55
CA CYS A 116 6.77 5.26 -8.61
C CYS A 116 6.92 6.59 -9.36
N GLY A 117 7.76 6.63 -10.38
CA GLY A 117 8.00 7.83 -11.20
C GLY A 117 6.75 8.29 -11.91
N GLY A 118 6.03 7.38 -12.55
CA GLY A 118 4.80 7.69 -13.30
C GLY A 118 3.73 8.32 -12.43
N CYS A 119 3.45 7.75 -11.26
CA CYS A 119 2.48 8.30 -10.33
C CYS A 119 2.92 9.66 -9.77
N HIS A 120 4.18 9.80 -9.37
CA HIS A 120 4.70 11.04 -8.80
C HIS A 120 4.68 12.22 -9.79
N MET A 121 4.90 11.97 -11.07
CA MET A 121 4.80 13.01 -12.10
C MET A 121 3.39 13.60 -12.19
N ALA A 122 2.36 12.75 -12.07
CA ALA A 122 0.96 13.16 -12.17
C ALA A 122 0.39 13.72 -10.87
N HIS A 123 0.73 13.12 -9.72
CA HIS A 123 0.02 13.32 -8.45
C HIS A 123 0.87 13.91 -7.31
N ARG A 124 2.08 14.35 -7.60
CA ARG A 124 2.98 14.95 -6.61
C ARG A 124 3.50 16.28 -7.08
N SER A 125 3.43 17.29 -6.22
CA SER A 125 4.01 18.61 -6.46
C SER A 125 4.96 18.99 -5.32
N LYS A 126 5.82 19.99 -5.55
CA LYS A 126 6.68 20.56 -4.52
C LYS A 126 5.97 21.78 -3.95
N GLY A 127 5.59 21.71 -2.68
CA GLY A 127 5.02 22.81 -1.92
C GLY A 127 6.06 23.55 -1.07
N ALA A 128 5.61 24.52 -0.30
CA ALA A 128 6.46 25.33 0.56
C ALA A 128 7.12 24.53 1.69
N SER A 129 6.43 23.51 2.20
CA SER A 129 6.86 22.64 3.31
C SER A 129 7.36 21.26 2.89
N GLY A 130 7.49 21.01 1.60
CA GLY A 130 7.88 19.70 1.05
C GLY A 130 7.02 19.24 -0.11
N PHE A 131 6.85 17.92 -0.25
CA PHE A 131 5.99 17.37 -1.30
C PHE A 131 4.54 17.33 -0.87
N GLU A 132 3.67 17.69 -1.81
CA GLU A 132 2.22 17.75 -1.65
C GLU A 132 1.54 16.86 -2.70
N ILE A 133 0.34 16.39 -2.36
CA ILE A 133 -0.55 15.65 -3.28
C ILE A 133 -1.26 16.67 -4.17
N LYS A 134 -1.34 16.43 -5.48
CA LYS A 134 -2.08 17.24 -6.43
C LYS A 134 -3.12 16.42 -7.18
#